data_5dbb582fef9cec3f6dbe770b7b758e2e
#
_entry.id   5dbb582fef9cec3f6dbe770b7b758e2e
#
_cell.length_a   1.000
_cell.length_b   1.000
_cell.length_c   1.000
_cell.angle_alpha   90.00
_cell.angle_beta   90.00
_cell.angle_gamma   90.00
#
_symmetry.space_group_name_H-M   'P 1'
#
loop_
_entity.id
_entity.type
_entity.pdbx_description
1 polymer ?
#
loop_
_entity_poly.entity_id
_entity_poly.type
_entity_poly.pdbx_seq_one_letter_code
_entity_poly.pdbx_strand_id
1 'polypeptide(L)'
;MRYQVLGGLAVFAAIACTHPPQQNDLSGLTGGRAERIRVLDLYPGVTATIVAPSQLDPSKHVDLILYALPNGNTTLQTIGRRMHEGLDWHYDIQNIGAQTRALRTRGMPQAVVVYLEADKRSWPAWRQSLGYPQANRRIVEIVDQIRYAAGNSPDMSVTLTGHSGGGSFMFGFIEGQDSLPQWLERIAFLDANYNFEWKHGEKLVKWLRGNPRNTLVILAYDDRNIMLDGRKVVSDSGGTWRASERMINYLRETFEFKMDTAGDFRRFRASQIVALLHPNPENKILHTSMIGEMNGYMHAMLVRRSSYDDGETLLKPSRAYEQWVADSVVLPQATPPDIPTRAKNAIEGRAFIDVVSRLSREEREEAIRRELFSGNMPSFLRQLRTVTVTGKGGDSAAHTVVYRVMPDYLAIGSDRDFARMPMVPYTGQSFVDAFGFVLPTRKMVDDIWAASETHLDPRPLTVERESPFTFLQHHDIIEDQLKGKPRGTFVAGIKKDIVITNRLLDKPNRVAIYGWHYLDGKPIQPVYTGHVDWYVDYSHGIRPVERWMIADGKRMSFEQIMADSVLRPLLTDEGEMKTLRYNRPVQ
;
A
#
# COMPACT_ATOMS: atom_id res chain seq x y z
N MET A 1 -42.12 30.20 -53.44
CA MET A 1 -42.08 28.97 -52.62
C MET A 1 -40.79 28.99 -51.78
N ARG A 2 -40.93 29.26 -50.49
CA ARG A 2 -39.81 29.35 -49.55
C ARG A 2 -39.66 27.97 -48.85
N TYR A 3 -38.51 27.35 -48.91
CA TYR A 3 -38.16 26.22 -48.05
C TYR A 3 -37.28 26.72 -46.90
N GLN A 4 -37.81 26.60 -45.69
CA GLN A 4 -37.08 26.81 -44.46
C GLN A 4 -36.29 25.52 -44.18
N VAL A 5 -34.97 25.67 -43.90
CA VAL A 5 -34.12 24.63 -43.38
C VAL A 5 -34.08 24.83 -41.86
N LEU A 6 -34.65 23.88 -41.10
CA LEU A 6 -34.55 23.78 -39.66
C LEU A 6 -33.20 23.13 -39.32
N GLY A 7 -32.28 23.91 -38.75
CA GLY A 7 -31.06 23.42 -38.14
C GLY A 7 -31.36 22.93 -36.72
N GLY A 8 -31.26 21.65 -36.50
CA GLY A 8 -31.30 21.06 -35.15
C GLY A 8 -29.96 21.20 -34.43
N LEU A 9 -29.89 22.08 -33.42
CA LEU A 9 -28.81 22.09 -32.46
C LEU A 9 -28.99 20.88 -31.52
N ALA A 10 -28.12 19.89 -31.63
CA ALA A 10 -27.98 18.85 -30.60
C ALA A 10 -27.15 19.40 -29.43
N VAL A 11 -27.81 19.74 -28.34
CA VAL A 11 -27.20 20.09 -27.08
C VAL A 11 -26.73 18.78 -26.42
N PHE A 12 -25.44 18.51 -26.47
CA PHE A 12 -24.85 17.48 -25.62
C PHE A 12 -24.76 18.01 -24.19
N ALA A 13 -25.72 17.60 -23.36
CA ALA A 13 -25.61 17.77 -21.91
C ALA A 13 -24.49 16.89 -21.38
N ALA A 14 -23.36 17.48 -20.98
CA ALA A 14 -22.32 16.82 -20.21
C ALA A 14 -22.89 16.48 -18.83
N ILE A 15 -23.28 15.22 -18.62
CA ILE A 15 -23.63 14.71 -17.30
C ILE A 15 -22.31 14.57 -16.54
N ALA A 16 -22.02 15.56 -15.71
CA ALA A 16 -20.99 15.45 -14.69
C ALA A 16 -21.47 14.45 -13.64
N CYS A 17 -21.05 13.19 -13.75
CA CYS A 17 -21.24 12.19 -12.72
C CYS A 17 -20.34 12.51 -11.52
N THR A 18 -20.76 13.44 -10.69
CA THR A 18 -20.28 13.54 -9.31
C THR A 18 -21.02 12.47 -8.51
N HIS A 19 -20.49 11.24 -8.50
CA HIS A 19 -20.92 10.25 -7.54
C HIS A 19 -20.15 10.52 -6.24
N PRO A 20 -20.85 10.79 -5.12
CA PRO A 20 -20.23 10.64 -3.81
C PRO A 20 -19.79 9.17 -3.68
N PRO A 21 -18.74 8.84 -2.91
CA PRO A 21 -18.34 7.47 -2.72
C PRO A 21 -19.54 6.67 -2.22
N GLN A 22 -19.97 5.66 -2.98
CA GLN A 22 -21.04 4.77 -2.56
C GLN A 22 -20.58 4.10 -1.27
N GLN A 23 -21.16 4.52 -0.16
CA GLN A 23 -21.21 3.74 1.07
C GLN A 23 -22.02 2.50 0.77
N ASN A 24 -21.35 1.41 0.40
CA ASN A 24 -21.98 0.10 0.34
C ASN A 24 -22.24 -0.36 1.79
N ASP A 25 -23.40 0.00 2.25
CA ASP A 25 -23.93 -0.42 3.55
C ASP A 25 -24.33 -1.90 3.42
N LEU A 26 -23.56 -2.79 4.05
CA LEU A 26 -23.89 -4.21 4.13
C LEU A 26 -25.00 -4.42 5.17
N SER A 27 -26.19 -3.89 4.91
CA SER A 27 -27.40 -4.07 5.76
C SER A 27 -27.97 -5.49 5.75
N GLY A 28 -27.23 -6.49 5.25
CA GLY A 28 -27.63 -7.91 5.22
C GLY A 28 -27.08 -8.76 6.35
N LEU A 29 -26.31 -8.20 7.29
CA LEU A 29 -25.81 -8.93 8.47
C LEU A 29 -26.86 -8.85 9.60
N THR A 30 -27.74 -9.84 9.67
CA THR A 30 -28.61 -10.08 10.83
C THR A 30 -27.74 -10.46 12.02
N GLY A 31 -27.51 -9.50 12.92
CA GLY A 31 -26.67 -9.69 14.10
C GLY A 31 -26.02 -8.39 14.62
N GLY A 32 -26.64 -7.23 14.39
CA GLY A 32 -26.52 -6.06 15.25
C GLY A 32 -25.24 -5.20 15.14
N ARG A 33 -24.33 -5.39 14.18
CA ARG A 33 -23.23 -4.41 13.97
C ARG A 33 -22.82 -4.37 12.51
N ALA A 34 -23.27 -3.34 11.80
CA ALA A 34 -22.87 -3.07 10.43
C ALA A 34 -21.34 -2.85 10.34
N GLU A 35 -20.71 -3.36 9.29
CA GLU A 35 -19.28 -3.17 8.99
C GLU A 35 -19.12 -2.36 7.71
N ARG A 36 -18.11 -1.52 7.68
CA ARG A 36 -17.63 -0.89 6.44
C ARG A 36 -16.49 -1.71 5.88
N ILE A 37 -16.58 -2.05 4.61
CA ILE A 37 -15.52 -2.77 3.89
C ILE A 37 -14.97 -1.87 2.80
N ARG A 38 -13.65 -1.73 2.77
CA ARG A 38 -12.92 -1.06 1.71
C ARG A 38 -11.84 -1.99 1.20
N VAL A 39 -11.74 -2.14 -0.11
CA VAL A 39 -10.70 -2.96 -0.75
C VAL A 39 -9.74 -2.05 -1.50
N LEU A 40 -8.47 -2.13 -1.15
CA LEU A 40 -7.41 -1.35 -1.76
C LEU A 40 -6.60 -2.22 -2.72
N ASP A 41 -6.37 -1.69 -3.92
CA ASP A 41 -5.41 -2.22 -4.89
C ASP A 41 -4.05 -1.55 -4.64
N LEU A 42 -3.13 -2.27 -4.04
CA LEU A 42 -1.78 -1.80 -3.70
C LEU A 42 -0.76 -2.41 -4.67
N TYR A 43 -0.05 -1.55 -5.38
CA TYR A 43 1.00 -1.99 -6.30
C TYR A 43 2.27 -2.45 -5.56
N PRO A 44 2.97 -3.51 -6.00
CA PRO A 44 2.58 -4.44 -7.07
C PRO A 44 1.81 -5.65 -6.52
N GLY A 45 0.61 -5.90 -7.05
CA GLY A 45 -0.09 -7.18 -6.84
C GLY A 45 -0.41 -7.54 -5.40
N VAL A 46 -0.81 -6.56 -4.58
CA VAL A 46 -1.28 -6.76 -3.21
C VAL A 46 -2.67 -6.17 -3.04
N THR A 47 -3.59 -6.96 -2.53
CA THR A 47 -4.93 -6.49 -2.16
C THR A 47 -5.02 -6.37 -0.64
N ALA A 48 -5.43 -5.21 -0.15
CA ALA A 48 -5.70 -4.98 1.27
C ALA A 48 -7.20 -4.73 1.48
N THR A 49 -7.88 -5.66 2.18
CA THR A 49 -9.29 -5.52 2.51
C THR A 49 -9.42 -5.04 3.95
N ILE A 50 -9.85 -3.79 4.12
CA ILE A 50 -10.06 -3.14 5.42
C ILE A 50 -11.50 -3.39 5.84
N VAL A 51 -11.70 -4.02 6.99
CA VAL A 51 -13.01 -4.27 7.61
C VAL A 51 -13.06 -3.55 8.96
N ALA A 52 -13.88 -2.53 9.03
CA ALA A 52 -14.04 -1.66 10.20
C ALA A 52 -15.48 -1.70 10.72
N PRO A 53 -15.74 -1.37 11.99
CA PRO A 53 -17.08 -1.04 12.45
C PRO A 53 -17.69 0.06 11.58
N SER A 54 -19.01 0.01 11.35
CA SER A 54 -19.71 1.03 10.53
C SER A 54 -19.55 2.44 11.07
N GLN A 55 -19.41 2.58 12.37
CA GLN A 55 -19.13 3.83 13.07
C GLN A 55 -17.84 3.68 13.89
N LEU A 56 -16.79 4.36 13.47
CA LEU A 56 -15.59 4.57 14.27
C LEU A 56 -15.75 5.89 15.02
N ASP A 57 -15.54 5.86 16.32
CA ASP A 57 -15.50 7.06 17.16
C ASP A 57 -14.07 7.61 17.12
N PRO A 58 -13.84 8.77 16.49
CA PRO A 58 -12.49 9.32 16.32
C PRO A 58 -11.83 9.75 17.65
N SER A 59 -12.61 9.81 18.74
CA SER A 59 -12.10 10.13 20.08
C SER A 59 -11.61 8.91 20.85
N LYS A 60 -11.82 7.70 20.32
CA LYS A 60 -11.44 6.44 20.99
C LYS A 60 -10.28 5.76 20.28
N HIS A 61 -9.54 4.99 21.06
CA HIS A 61 -8.45 4.15 20.58
C HIS A 61 -8.88 3.19 19.45
N VAL A 62 -8.08 3.12 18.38
CA VAL A 62 -8.28 2.21 17.26
C VAL A 62 -7.22 1.11 17.28
N ASP A 63 -7.67 -0.14 17.28
CA ASP A 63 -6.81 -1.31 17.14
C ASP A 63 -6.74 -1.71 15.66
N LEU A 64 -5.69 -1.36 14.95
CA LEU A 64 -5.45 -1.73 13.56
C LEU A 64 -4.71 -3.07 13.50
N ILE A 65 -5.36 -4.11 12.98
CA ILE A 65 -4.81 -5.46 12.89
C ILE A 65 -4.47 -5.77 11.43
N LEU A 66 -3.18 -5.86 11.12
CA LEU A 66 -2.66 -6.26 9.82
C LEU A 66 -2.54 -7.79 9.79
N TYR A 67 -3.46 -8.44 9.08
CA TYR A 67 -3.53 -9.90 8.97
C TYR A 67 -3.00 -10.39 7.61
N ALA A 68 -1.78 -10.89 7.58
CA ALA A 68 -1.21 -11.50 6.36
C ALA A 68 -1.79 -12.89 6.13
N LEU A 69 -2.40 -13.11 4.97
CA LEU A 69 -3.09 -14.34 4.62
C LEU A 69 -2.14 -15.54 4.52
N PRO A 70 -2.61 -16.75 4.85
CA PRO A 70 -1.88 -17.99 4.56
C PRO A 70 -1.79 -18.25 3.05
N ASN A 71 -0.84 -19.09 2.68
CA ASN A 71 -0.72 -19.52 1.28
C ASN A 71 -1.99 -20.24 0.80
N GLY A 72 -2.39 -19.95 -0.43
CA GLY A 72 -3.52 -20.60 -1.09
C GLY A 72 -4.91 -20.02 -0.77
N ASN A 73 -5.07 -19.30 0.34
CA ASN A 73 -6.37 -18.74 0.73
C ASN A 73 -6.62 -17.37 0.09
N THR A 74 -7.87 -17.12 -0.24
CA THR A 74 -8.38 -15.79 -0.58
C THR A 74 -8.82 -15.02 0.67
N THR A 75 -8.97 -13.72 0.52
CA THR A 75 -9.55 -12.87 1.57
C THR A 75 -10.92 -13.35 2.02
N LEU A 76 -11.82 -13.72 1.09
CA LEU A 76 -13.15 -14.24 1.41
C LEU A 76 -13.10 -15.52 2.23
N GLN A 77 -12.24 -16.47 1.86
CA GLN A 77 -12.03 -17.71 2.61
C GLN A 77 -11.49 -17.44 4.03
N THR A 78 -10.59 -16.46 4.18
CA THR A 78 -10.00 -16.09 5.47
C THR A 78 -11.00 -15.35 6.37
N ILE A 79 -11.82 -14.46 5.81
CA ILE A 79 -12.93 -13.83 6.55
C ILE A 79 -13.85 -14.89 7.11
N GLY A 80 -14.15 -15.91 6.31
CA GLY A 80 -15.04 -17.01 6.67
C GLY A 80 -16.52 -16.69 6.52
N ARG A 81 -17.32 -17.74 6.42
CA ARG A 81 -18.79 -17.66 6.36
C ARG A 81 -19.40 -18.99 6.78
N ARG A 82 -20.73 -18.97 7.04
CA ARG A 82 -21.46 -20.19 7.36
C ARG A 82 -21.40 -21.19 6.21
N MET A 83 -21.07 -22.44 6.56
CA MET A 83 -21.00 -23.52 5.59
C MET A 83 -22.37 -23.95 5.11
N HIS A 84 -22.45 -24.34 3.85
CA HIS A 84 -23.58 -25.00 3.22
C HIS A 84 -23.07 -25.98 2.16
N GLU A 85 -23.94 -26.86 1.69
CA GLU A 85 -23.59 -27.85 0.67
C GLU A 85 -23.00 -27.19 -0.59
N GLY A 86 -21.91 -27.75 -1.10
CA GLY A 86 -21.18 -27.27 -2.28
C GLY A 86 -20.19 -26.11 -2.03
N LEU A 87 -20.10 -25.61 -0.80
CA LEU A 87 -19.10 -24.57 -0.49
C LEU A 87 -17.74 -25.19 -0.18
N ASP A 88 -16.68 -24.53 -0.65
CA ASP A 88 -15.29 -24.90 -0.37
C ASP A 88 -15.01 -24.85 1.15
N TRP A 89 -14.43 -25.92 1.69
CA TRP A 89 -14.12 -26.06 3.12
C TRP A 89 -13.19 -24.97 3.66
N HIS A 90 -12.40 -24.30 2.81
CA HIS A 90 -11.53 -23.19 3.22
C HIS A 90 -12.30 -22.01 3.82
N TYR A 91 -13.60 -21.89 3.58
CA TYR A 91 -14.41 -20.83 4.19
C TYR A 91 -14.66 -21.03 5.69
N ASP A 92 -14.36 -22.20 6.26
CA ASP A 92 -14.62 -22.49 7.69
C ASP A 92 -13.37 -22.78 8.53
N ILE A 93 -12.18 -22.61 7.98
CA ILE A 93 -10.95 -22.99 8.68
C ILE A 93 -10.41 -21.91 9.62
N GLN A 94 -10.69 -20.66 9.40
CA GLN A 94 -10.12 -19.55 10.19
C GLN A 94 -11.19 -18.63 10.78
N ASN A 95 -12.19 -18.24 9.99
CA ASN A 95 -13.28 -17.36 10.40
C ASN A 95 -12.79 -16.07 11.09
N ILE A 96 -11.73 -15.43 10.55
CA ILE A 96 -11.11 -14.23 11.15
C ILE A 96 -12.13 -13.09 11.26
N GLY A 97 -13.09 -12.98 10.32
CA GLY A 97 -14.18 -12.00 10.39
C GLY A 97 -15.06 -12.21 11.63
N ALA A 98 -15.51 -13.44 11.88
CA ALA A 98 -16.30 -13.77 13.06
C ALA A 98 -15.50 -13.55 14.35
N GLN A 99 -14.26 -13.99 14.39
CA GLN A 99 -13.36 -13.77 15.52
C GLN A 99 -13.16 -12.27 15.80
N THR A 100 -12.99 -11.42 14.77
CA THR A 100 -12.86 -9.97 14.94
C THR A 100 -14.14 -9.35 15.49
N ARG A 101 -15.32 -9.77 15.02
CA ARG A 101 -16.61 -9.32 15.59
C ARG A 101 -16.74 -9.69 17.06
N ALA A 102 -16.33 -10.90 17.44
CA ALA A 102 -16.27 -11.33 18.83
C ALA A 102 -15.29 -10.50 19.67
N LEU A 103 -14.12 -10.13 19.13
CA LEU A 103 -13.14 -9.25 19.79
C LEU A 103 -13.74 -7.88 20.12
N ARG A 104 -14.55 -7.32 19.21
CA ARG A 104 -15.20 -6.02 19.44
C ARG A 104 -16.12 -6.01 20.67
N THR A 105 -16.64 -7.17 21.08
CA THR A 105 -17.44 -7.31 22.31
C THR A 105 -16.60 -7.68 23.54
N ARG A 106 -15.30 -7.95 23.36
CA ARG A 106 -14.41 -8.46 24.40
C ARG A 106 -13.21 -7.52 24.66
N GLY A 107 -13.43 -6.22 24.62
CA GLY A 107 -12.40 -5.22 24.98
C GLY A 107 -11.70 -4.55 23.80
N MET A 108 -12.06 -4.83 22.56
CA MET A 108 -11.52 -4.19 21.35
C MET A 108 -12.63 -3.57 20.50
N PRO A 109 -13.45 -2.62 21.02
CA PRO A 109 -14.67 -2.17 20.35
C PRO A 109 -14.43 -1.52 18.98
N GLN A 110 -13.24 -0.98 18.75
CA GLN A 110 -12.85 -0.34 17.51
C GLN A 110 -11.75 -1.13 16.76
N ALA A 111 -11.76 -2.47 16.87
CA ALA A 111 -10.86 -3.30 16.09
C ALA A 111 -11.16 -3.18 14.59
N VAL A 112 -10.16 -2.77 13.84
CA VAL A 112 -10.13 -2.73 12.38
C VAL A 112 -9.17 -3.81 11.89
N VAL A 113 -9.67 -4.78 11.13
CA VAL A 113 -8.80 -5.81 10.54
C VAL A 113 -8.54 -5.51 9.07
N VAL A 114 -7.31 -5.68 8.66
CA VAL A 114 -6.86 -5.54 7.28
C VAL A 114 -6.32 -6.87 6.80
N TYR A 115 -7.04 -7.50 5.90
CA TYR A 115 -6.63 -8.73 5.25
C TYR A 115 -5.67 -8.41 4.12
N LEU A 116 -4.47 -8.99 4.16
CA LEU A 116 -3.39 -8.74 3.22
C LEU A 116 -3.20 -9.96 2.33
N GLU A 117 -3.66 -9.86 1.09
CA GLU A 117 -3.58 -10.92 0.08
C GLU A 117 -2.52 -10.55 -0.97
N ALA A 118 -1.51 -11.40 -1.13
CA ALA A 118 -0.51 -11.25 -2.19
C ALA A 118 -1.00 -11.87 -3.50
N ASP A 119 -0.52 -11.34 -4.63
CA ASP A 119 -0.64 -11.99 -5.93
C ASP A 119 -0.17 -13.45 -5.85
N LYS A 120 -0.80 -14.35 -6.63
CA LYS A 120 -0.62 -15.81 -6.58
C LYS A 120 -0.94 -16.43 -5.20
N ARG A 121 -1.58 -15.69 -4.30
CA ARG A 121 -1.97 -16.13 -2.94
C ARG A 121 -0.79 -16.71 -2.14
N SER A 122 0.41 -16.12 -2.29
CA SER A 122 1.61 -16.61 -1.61
C SER A 122 2.61 -15.48 -1.35
N TRP A 123 2.79 -15.12 -0.08
CA TRP A 123 3.78 -14.13 0.34
C TRP A 123 5.22 -14.54 0.05
N PRO A 124 5.64 -15.82 0.28
CA PRO A 124 6.96 -16.27 -0.14
C PRO A 124 7.21 -16.12 -1.65
N ALA A 125 6.25 -16.53 -2.48
CA ALA A 125 6.37 -16.41 -3.95
C ALA A 125 6.38 -14.94 -4.40
N TRP A 126 5.57 -14.08 -3.78
CA TRP A 126 5.54 -12.65 -4.06
C TRP A 126 6.88 -11.98 -3.68
N ARG A 127 7.43 -12.27 -2.48
CA ARG A 127 8.75 -11.74 -2.08
C ARG A 127 9.87 -12.22 -3.00
N GLN A 128 9.83 -13.48 -3.40
CA GLN A 128 10.82 -14.04 -4.32
C GLN A 128 10.74 -13.38 -5.70
N SER A 129 9.55 -13.11 -6.22
CA SER A 129 9.37 -12.50 -7.55
C SER A 129 9.92 -11.08 -7.66
N LEU A 130 9.96 -10.34 -6.57
CA LEU A 130 10.52 -8.98 -6.49
C LEU A 130 11.99 -8.95 -6.05
N GLY A 131 12.49 -10.06 -5.51
CA GLY A 131 13.75 -10.09 -4.76
C GLY A 131 13.56 -9.58 -3.32
N TYR A 132 14.07 -10.35 -2.35
CA TYR A 132 13.80 -10.12 -0.92
C TYR A 132 14.08 -8.69 -0.42
N PRO A 133 15.23 -8.04 -0.72
CA PRO A 133 15.48 -6.68 -0.24
C PRO A 133 14.47 -5.66 -0.78
N GLN A 134 14.07 -5.76 -2.04
CA GLN A 134 13.09 -4.87 -2.64
C GLN A 134 11.69 -5.15 -2.09
N ALA A 135 11.31 -6.42 -1.98
CA ALA A 135 10.04 -6.84 -1.42
C ALA A 135 9.87 -6.37 0.03
N ASN A 136 10.92 -6.45 0.85
CA ASN A 136 10.90 -6.01 2.24
C ASN A 136 10.63 -4.51 2.35
N ARG A 137 11.33 -3.68 1.56
CA ARG A 137 11.05 -2.23 1.50
C ARG A 137 9.62 -1.96 1.06
N ARG A 138 9.15 -2.69 0.05
CA ARG A 138 7.77 -2.53 -0.45
C ARG A 138 6.72 -2.92 0.59
N ILE A 139 6.96 -3.94 1.41
CA ILE A 139 6.09 -4.31 2.54
C ILE A 139 5.98 -3.15 3.55
N VAL A 140 7.08 -2.49 3.86
CA VAL A 140 7.05 -1.31 4.75
C VAL A 140 6.19 -0.19 4.17
N GLU A 141 6.37 0.13 2.89
CA GLU A 141 5.57 1.13 2.19
C GLU A 141 4.07 0.76 2.16
N ILE A 142 3.74 -0.51 1.93
CA ILE A 142 2.36 -1.03 1.96
C ILE A 142 1.74 -0.83 3.34
N VAL A 143 2.47 -1.14 4.40
CA VAL A 143 1.99 -0.94 5.78
C VAL A 143 1.74 0.55 6.05
N ASP A 144 2.63 1.43 5.62
CA ASP A 144 2.43 2.88 5.74
C ASP A 144 1.18 3.36 4.97
N GLN A 145 0.99 2.90 3.72
CA GLN A 145 -0.19 3.22 2.92
C GLN A 145 -1.48 2.80 3.61
N ILE A 146 -1.50 1.60 4.18
CA ILE A 146 -2.66 1.08 4.93
C ILE A 146 -2.94 1.93 6.16
N ARG A 147 -1.92 2.30 6.92
CA ARG A 147 -2.08 3.17 8.10
C ARG A 147 -2.67 4.53 7.72
N TYR A 148 -2.20 5.14 6.63
CA TYR A 148 -2.79 6.37 6.10
C TYR A 148 -4.25 6.16 5.67
N ALA A 149 -4.55 5.08 4.94
CA ALA A 149 -5.91 4.76 4.51
C ALA A 149 -6.87 4.45 5.67
N ALA A 150 -6.35 3.94 6.78
CA ALA A 150 -7.09 3.70 8.03
C ALA A 150 -7.26 4.95 8.92
N GLY A 151 -6.74 6.12 8.48
CA GLY A 151 -6.91 7.40 9.17
C GLY A 151 -5.70 7.88 9.96
N ASN A 152 -4.62 7.10 10.07
CA ASN A 152 -3.35 7.45 10.74
C ASN A 152 -3.53 8.24 12.04
N SER A 153 -4.51 7.81 12.87
CA SER A 153 -4.82 8.45 14.14
C SER A 153 -3.61 8.39 15.09
N PRO A 154 -3.30 9.46 15.84
CA PRO A 154 -2.25 9.40 16.88
C PRO A 154 -2.58 8.41 18.00
N ASP A 155 -3.85 8.11 18.22
CA ASP A 155 -4.32 7.09 19.18
C ASP A 155 -4.71 5.79 18.44
N MET A 156 -3.74 5.22 17.71
CA MET A 156 -3.88 3.96 16.98
C MET A 156 -2.74 3.02 17.36
N SER A 157 -3.09 1.84 17.88
CA SER A 157 -2.13 0.74 18.00
C SER A 157 -2.16 -0.13 16.74
N VAL A 158 -1.01 -0.63 16.34
CA VAL A 158 -0.90 -1.54 15.20
C VAL A 158 -0.46 -2.92 15.66
N THR A 159 -1.17 -3.93 15.23
CA THR A 159 -0.80 -5.34 15.37
C THR A 159 -0.36 -5.88 14.03
N LEU A 160 0.84 -6.46 13.98
CA LEU A 160 1.34 -7.22 12.84
C LEU A 160 1.13 -8.71 13.12
N THR A 161 0.30 -9.35 12.31
CA THR A 161 -0.01 -10.78 12.49
C THR A 161 -0.20 -11.48 11.15
N GLY A 162 -0.17 -12.79 11.18
CA GLY A 162 -0.40 -13.63 10.01
C GLY A 162 -0.41 -15.10 10.39
N HIS A 163 -1.00 -15.91 9.52
CA HIS A 163 -1.05 -17.35 9.65
C HIS A 163 -0.22 -18.00 8.54
N SER A 164 0.45 -19.12 8.86
CA SER A 164 1.16 -19.92 7.85
C SER A 164 2.13 -19.09 6.98
N GLY A 165 1.96 -19.11 5.65
CA GLY A 165 2.74 -18.32 4.70
C GLY A 165 2.71 -16.81 4.94
N GLY A 166 1.73 -16.29 5.68
CA GLY A 166 1.66 -14.89 6.12
C GLY A 166 2.85 -14.47 6.98
N GLY A 167 3.52 -15.41 7.64
CA GLY A 167 4.78 -15.17 8.34
C GLY A 167 5.88 -14.58 7.46
N SER A 168 5.88 -14.89 6.16
CA SER A 168 6.81 -14.29 5.20
C SER A 168 6.62 -12.78 5.07
N PHE A 169 5.38 -12.28 5.07
CA PHE A 169 5.09 -10.84 5.12
C PHE A 169 5.62 -10.22 6.42
N MET A 170 5.37 -10.87 7.56
CA MET A 170 5.80 -10.38 8.88
C MET A 170 7.33 -10.25 8.96
N PHE A 171 8.07 -11.28 8.52
CA PHE A 171 9.53 -11.20 8.46
C PHE A 171 10.00 -10.17 7.44
N GLY A 172 9.31 -10.01 6.30
CA GLY A 172 9.60 -8.98 5.33
C GLY A 172 9.49 -7.56 5.92
N PHE A 173 8.48 -7.33 6.74
CA PHE A 173 8.34 -6.06 7.48
C PHE A 173 9.47 -5.85 8.49
N ILE A 174 9.80 -6.87 9.29
CA ILE A 174 10.88 -6.80 10.29
C ILE A 174 12.24 -6.57 9.60
N GLU A 175 12.51 -7.25 8.50
CA GLU A 175 13.76 -7.12 7.74
C GLU A 175 13.88 -5.76 7.03
N GLY A 176 12.77 -5.22 6.52
CA GLY A 176 12.70 -3.94 5.81
C GLY A 176 12.90 -2.70 6.68
N GLN A 177 13.00 -2.85 8.00
CA GLN A 177 13.18 -1.77 8.97
C GLN A 177 14.56 -1.86 9.62
N ASP A 178 15.25 -0.74 9.81
CA ASP A 178 16.45 -0.69 10.64
C ASP A 178 16.12 -0.91 12.12
N SER A 179 14.99 -0.35 12.55
CA SER A 179 14.40 -0.56 13.87
C SER A 179 12.88 -0.60 13.77
N LEU A 180 12.23 -1.46 14.53
CA LEU A 180 10.77 -1.55 14.53
C LEU A 180 10.15 -0.25 15.09
N PRO A 181 9.10 0.27 14.42
CA PRO A 181 8.54 1.58 14.75
C PRO A 181 7.76 1.54 16.07
N GLN A 182 7.69 2.69 16.77
CA GLN A 182 7.04 2.80 18.07
C GLN A 182 5.52 2.63 18.03
N TRP A 183 4.89 2.87 16.89
CA TRP A 183 3.45 2.67 16.71
C TRP A 183 3.05 1.19 16.56
N LEU A 184 4.02 0.28 16.35
CA LEU A 184 3.79 -1.16 16.33
C LEU A 184 3.79 -1.66 17.78
N GLU A 185 2.62 -2.04 18.29
CA GLU A 185 2.47 -2.47 19.70
C GLU A 185 2.36 -3.98 19.85
N ARG A 186 2.04 -4.71 18.77
CA ARG A 186 1.92 -6.18 18.86
C ARG A 186 2.47 -6.85 17.62
N ILE A 187 3.18 -7.96 17.85
CA ILE A 187 3.55 -8.92 16.82
C ILE A 187 3.03 -10.29 17.27
N ALA A 188 2.22 -10.95 16.43
CA ALA A 188 1.62 -12.24 16.76
C ALA A 188 1.81 -13.24 15.62
N PHE A 189 2.68 -14.23 15.82
CA PHE A 189 2.89 -15.34 14.90
C PHE A 189 1.85 -16.44 15.17
N LEU A 190 0.89 -16.62 14.26
CA LEU A 190 -0.17 -17.62 14.35
C LEU A 190 0.24 -18.85 13.52
N ASP A 191 1.04 -19.72 14.11
CA ASP A 191 1.69 -20.84 13.41
C ASP A 191 2.34 -20.40 12.09
N ALA A 192 3.08 -19.28 12.15
CA ALA A 192 3.62 -18.54 11.01
C ALA A 192 5.12 -18.26 11.15
N ASN A 193 5.74 -18.68 12.26
CA ASN A 193 7.17 -18.49 12.49
C ASN A 193 7.98 -19.62 11.82
N TYR A 194 8.24 -19.50 10.51
CA TYR A 194 9.06 -20.48 9.78
C TYR A 194 10.54 -20.10 9.70
N ASN A 195 10.86 -18.80 9.72
CA ASN A 195 12.14 -18.28 9.26
C ASN A 195 12.88 -17.44 10.32
N PHE A 196 12.67 -17.69 11.60
CA PHE A 196 13.38 -16.94 12.63
C PHE A 196 14.90 -17.14 12.53
N GLU A 197 15.63 -16.02 12.49
CA GLU A 197 17.07 -15.90 12.52
C GLU A 197 17.51 -14.89 13.58
N TRP A 198 18.78 -14.92 13.99
CA TRP A 198 19.33 -14.04 15.03
C TRP A 198 19.12 -12.54 14.75
N LYS A 199 19.27 -12.12 13.48
CA LYS A 199 19.04 -10.73 13.04
C LYS A 199 17.61 -10.21 13.33
N HIS A 200 16.63 -11.10 13.32
CA HIS A 200 15.25 -10.76 13.72
C HIS A 200 15.17 -10.59 15.24
N GLY A 201 15.91 -11.44 15.99
CA GLY A 201 15.95 -11.41 17.44
C GLY A 201 16.49 -10.09 17.98
N GLU A 202 17.56 -9.54 17.41
CA GLU A 202 18.10 -8.22 17.78
C GLU A 202 17.06 -7.10 17.68
N LYS A 203 16.32 -7.06 16.56
CA LYS A 203 15.27 -6.06 16.35
C LYS A 203 14.10 -6.24 17.31
N LEU A 204 13.69 -7.49 17.56
CA LEU A 204 12.63 -7.82 18.52
C LEU A 204 13.00 -7.43 19.94
N VAL A 205 14.23 -7.73 20.39
CA VAL A 205 14.72 -7.35 21.73
C VAL A 205 14.72 -5.83 21.90
N LYS A 206 15.27 -5.10 20.91
CA LYS A 206 15.27 -3.63 20.94
C LYS A 206 13.86 -3.07 21.01
N TRP A 207 12.94 -3.60 20.21
CA TRP A 207 11.54 -3.20 20.17
C TRP A 207 10.82 -3.48 21.49
N LEU A 208 10.95 -4.69 22.04
CA LEU A 208 10.36 -5.06 23.34
C LEU A 208 10.86 -4.16 24.48
N ARG A 209 12.16 -3.86 24.53
CA ARG A 209 12.73 -2.97 25.54
C ARG A 209 12.32 -1.52 25.37
N GLY A 210 11.97 -1.10 24.15
CA GLY A 210 11.65 0.26 23.80
C GLY A 210 10.30 0.75 24.34
N ASN A 211 9.34 -0.15 24.59
CA ASN A 211 8.02 0.22 25.11
C ASN A 211 7.39 -0.97 25.88
N PRO A 212 7.00 -0.80 27.15
CA PRO A 212 6.39 -1.87 27.95
C PRO A 212 5.03 -2.35 27.46
N ARG A 213 4.37 -1.61 26.56
CA ARG A 213 3.12 -2.03 25.89
C ARG A 213 3.37 -3.01 24.75
N ASN A 214 4.57 -3.05 24.20
CA ASN A 214 4.89 -3.95 23.10
C ASN A 214 4.70 -5.40 23.54
N THR A 215 4.05 -6.20 22.72
CA THR A 215 3.69 -7.58 23.04
C THR A 215 4.07 -8.50 21.89
N LEU A 216 4.84 -9.54 22.19
CA LEU A 216 5.16 -10.62 21.25
C LEU A 216 4.37 -11.88 21.63
N VAL A 217 3.57 -12.38 20.69
CA VAL A 217 2.80 -13.62 20.84
C VAL A 217 3.25 -14.65 19.81
N ILE A 218 3.46 -15.88 20.27
CA ILE A 218 3.90 -17.00 19.43
C ILE A 218 2.95 -18.16 19.67
N LEU A 219 2.23 -18.59 18.64
CA LEU A 219 1.45 -19.82 18.62
C LEU A 219 2.10 -20.78 17.62
N ALA A 220 2.38 -22.01 18.05
CA ALA A 220 2.88 -23.06 17.18
C ALA A 220 2.47 -24.44 17.72
N TYR A 221 2.50 -25.45 16.87
CA TYR A 221 2.32 -26.84 17.28
C TYR A 221 3.47 -27.70 16.78
N ASP A 222 3.68 -28.83 17.40
CA ASP A 222 4.72 -29.77 16.97
C ASP A 222 4.33 -30.40 15.62
N ASP A 223 4.92 -29.89 14.56
CA ASP A 223 4.71 -30.26 13.17
C ASP A 223 5.74 -31.27 12.63
N ARG A 224 6.71 -31.66 13.47
CA ARG A 224 7.89 -32.43 13.05
C ARG A 224 7.59 -33.82 12.52
N ASN A 225 6.51 -34.46 13.01
CA ASN A 225 6.12 -35.83 12.65
C ASN A 225 4.84 -35.89 11.80
N ILE A 226 4.34 -34.74 11.34
CA ILE A 226 3.12 -34.69 10.55
C ILE A 226 3.38 -35.21 9.14
N MET A 227 2.49 -36.11 8.71
CA MET A 227 2.50 -36.67 7.36
C MET A 227 1.24 -36.21 6.62
N LEU A 228 1.40 -35.80 5.37
CA LEU A 228 0.32 -35.50 4.43
C LEU A 228 0.64 -36.20 3.10
N ASP A 229 -0.26 -37.00 2.61
CA ASP A 229 -0.09 -37.79 1.39
C ASP A 229 1.23 -38.57 1.34
N GLY A 230 1.61 -39.18 2.50
CA GLY A 230 2.83 -39.98 2.62
C GLY A 230 4.15 -39.20 2.69
N ARG A 231 4.10 -37.86 2.80
CA ARG A 231 5.28 -36.99 2.92
C ARG A 231 5.23 -36.16 4.20
N LYS A 232 6.38 -35.88 4.78
CA LYS A 232 6.47 -34.93 5.91
C LYS A 232 6.05 -33.53 5.44
N VAL A 233 5.24 -32.86 6.25
CA VAL A 233 4.78 -31.48 5.97
C VAL A 233 5.91 -30.46 6.16
N VAL A 234 6.94 -30.80 6.94
CA VAL A 234 8.12 -29.95 7.18
C VAL A 234 9.41 -30.75 6.97
N SER A 235 10.48 -30.06 6.58
CA SER A 235 11.82 -30.64 6.50
C SER A 235 12.39 -30.95 7.89
N ASP A 236 13.49 -31.69 7.95
CA ASP A 236 14.11 -32.08 9.22
C ASP A 236 14.68 -30.89 10.04
N SER A 237 14.89 -29.73 9.41
CA SER A 237 15.32 -28.49 10.07
C SER A 237 14.24 -27.40 10.10
N GLY A 238 13.15 -27.57 9.33
CA GLY A 238 12.06 -26.61 9.16
C GLY A 238 10.94 -26.76 10.19
N GLY A 239 9.85 -26.02 9.94
CA GLY A 239 8.63 -26.04 10.74
C GLY A 239 8.54 -24.93 11.78
N THR A 240 7.31 -24.63 12.16
CA THR A 240 7.01 -23.53 13.10
C THR A 240 7.43 -23.87 14.53
N TRP A 241 7.35 -25.14 14.90
CA TRP A 241 7.82 -25.61 16.21
C TRP A 241 9.29 -25.27 16.44
N ARG A 242 10.18 -25.76 15.57
CA ARG A 242 11.63 -25.55 15.71
C ARG A 242 12.03 -24.10 15.64
N ALA A 243 11.39 -23.34 14.74
CA ALA A 243 11.69 -21.92 14.62
C ALA A 243 11.21 -21.13 15.84
N SER A 244 10.10 -21.52 16.45
CA SER A 244 9.60 -20.90 17.69
C SER A 244 10.49 -21.25 18.88
N GLU A 245 10.98 -22.48 18.99
CA GLU A 245 11.97 -22.85 20.00
C GLU A 245 13.27 -22.05 19.85
N ARG A 246 13.77 -21.86 18.60
CA ARG A 246 14.94 -21.01 18.36
C ARG A 246 14.70 -19.57 18.79
N MET A 247 13.53 -19.00 18.48
CA MET A 247 13.16 -17.65 18.88
C MET A 247 13.11 -17.51 20.41
N ILE A 248 12.45 -18.43 21.10
CA ILE A 248 12.36 -18.46 22.57
C ILE A 248 13.77 -18.58 23.20
N ASN A 249 14.60 -19.47 22.67
CA ASN A 249 15.97 -19.66 23.18
C ASN A 249 16.82 -18.40 22.99
N TYR A 250 16.73 -17.73 21.87
CA TYR A 250 17.40 -16.44 21.66
C TYR A 250 16.92 -15.36 22.65
N LEU A 251 15.60 -15.26 22.84
CA LEU A 251 15.01 -14.26 23.73
C LEU A 251 15.33 -14.54 25.22
N ARG A 252 15.58 -15.78 25.60
CA ARG A 252 16.01 -16.15 26.96
C ARG A 252 17.37 -15.55 27.38
N GLU A 253 18.21 -15.20 26.44
CA GLU A 253 19.46 -14.49 26.74
C GLU A 253 19.21 -13.09 27.32
N THR A 254 18.00 -12.52 27.07
CA THR A 254 17.65 -11.17 27.48
C THR A 254 16.50 -11.10 28.49
N PHE A 255 15.55 -12.04 28.42
CA PHE A 255 14.33 -12.04 29.20
C PHE A 255 14.24 -13.30 30.06
N GLU A 256 13.84 -13.14 31.32
CA GLU A 256 13.61 -14.26 32.23
C GLU A 256 12.26 -14.93 31.93
N PHE A 257 12.33 -16.16 31.42
CA PHE A 257 11.13 -16.92 31.07
C PHE A 257 10.68 -17.84 32.22
N LYS A 258 9.39 -17.76 32.54
CA LYS A 258 8.67 -18.79 33.30
C LYS A 258 8.03 -19.76 32.32
N MET A 259 8.13 -21.05 32.58
CA MET A 259 7.51 -22.12 31.79
C MET A 259 6.53 -22.88 32.68
N ASP A 260 5.33 -23.06 32.18
CA ASP A 260 4.29 -23.89 32.79
C ASP A 260 3.46 -24.61 31.70
N THR A 261 2.44 -25.32 32.11
CA THR A 261 1.49 -25.97 31.20
C THR A 261 0.16 -25.25 31.29
N ALA A 262 -0.41 -24.92 30.16
CA ALA A 262 -1.72 -24.29 30.03
C ALA A 262 -2.60 -25.15 29.12
N GLY A 263 -3.42 -26.03 29.71
CA GLY A 263 -4.16 -27.09 28.99
C GLY A 263 -3.18 -27.99 28.23
N ASP A 264 -3.38 -28.10 26.92
CA ASP A 264 -2.55 -28.93 26.04
C ASP A 264 -1.28 -28.19 25.54
N PHE A 265 -1.01 -26.97 26.03
CA PHE A 265 0.10 -26.16 25.58
C PHE A 265 1.23 -26.08 26.62
N ARG A 266 2.49 -26.12 26.15
CA ARG A 266 3.64 -25.59 26.88
C ARG A 266 3.59 -24.06 26.75
N ARG A 267 3.45 -23.36 27.88
CA ARG A 267 3.38 -21.91 27.92
C ARG A 267 4.69 -21.33 28.43
N PHE A 268 5.23 -20.41 27.67
CA PHE A 268 6.41 -19.63 28.01
C PHE A 268 6.03 -18.17 28.17
N ARG A 269 6.31 -17.57 29.32
CA ARG A 269 5.99 -16.17 29.62
C ARG A 269 7.22 -15.44 30.11
N ALA A 270 7.49 -14.29 29.54
CA ALA A 270 8.54 -13.38 29.98
C ALA A 270 8.09 -11.94 29.74
N SER A 271 7.86 -11.16 30.81
CA SER A 271 7.44 -9.76 30.69
C SER A 271 6.37 -9.53 29.61
N GLN A 272 6.78 -9.17 28.39
CA GLN A 272 5.93 -8.82 27.25
C GLN A 272 5.76 -9.96 26.23
N ILE A 273 6.27 -11.14 26.54
CA ILE A 273 6.32 -12.28 25.62
C ILE A 273 5.41 -13.39 26.15
N VAL A 274 4.56 -13.92 25.27
CA VAL A 274 3.73 -15.10 25.54
C VAL A 274 3.87 -16.06 24.37
N ALA A 275 4.36 -17.27 24.62
CA ALA A 275 4.40 -18.32 23.64
C ALA A 275 3.62 -19.55 24.12
N LEU A 276 2.74 -20.07 23.27
CA LEU A 276 1.97 -21.29 23.46
C LEU A 276 2.37 -22.29 22.38
N LEU A 277 3.04 -23.34 22.80
CA LEU A 277 3.51 -24.41 21.93
C LEU A 277 2.73 -25.71 22.23
N HIS A 278 1.93 -26.19 21.28
CA HIS A 278 1.18 -27.45 21.43
C HIS A 278 2.08 -28.64 21.10
N PRO A 279 2.40 -29.55 22.03
CA PRO A 279 3.33 -30.65 21.81
C PRO A 279 2.81 -31.74 20.86
N ASN A 280 1.53 -31.72 20.51
CA ASN A 280 0.87 -32.56 19.53
C ASN A 280 1.20 -34.07 19.60
N PRO A 281 0.99 -34.72 20.74
CA PRO A 281 1.38 -36.12 20.94
C PRO A 281 0.66 -37.09 19.99
N GLU A 282 -0.49 -36.70 19.47
CA GLU A 282 -1.29 -37.52 18.57
C GLU A 282 -0.91 -37.32 17.08
N ASN A 283 0.07 -36.46 16.79
CA ASN A 283 0.50 -36.11 15.43
C ASN A 283 -0.64 -35.69 14.51
N LYS A 284 -1.60 -34.91 15.03
CA LYS A 284 -2.73 -34.35 14.25
C LYS A 284 -2.29 -33.11 13.47
N ILE A 285 -2.94 -32.82 12.34
CA ILE A 285 -2.77 -31.56 11.61
C ILE A 285 -3.54 -30.48 12.38
N LEU A 286 -2.84 -29.68 13.22
CA LEU A 286 -3.45 -28.62 14.03
C LEU A 286 -3.27 -27.23 13.43
N HIS A 287 -2.66 -27.12 12.27
CA HIS A 287 -2.26 -25.88 11.62
C HIS A 287 -3.39 -24.84 11.54
N THR A 288 -4.53 -25.23 11.03
CA THR A 288 -5.74 -24.37 10.90
C THR A 288 -6.61 -24.41 12.14
N SER A 289 -6.76 -25.60 12.77
CA SER A 289 -7.61 -25.78 13.95
C SER A 289 -7.17 -24.91 15.12
N MET A 290 -5.86 -24.72 15.30
CA MET A 290 -5.33 -23.87 16.37
C MET A 290 -5.79 -22.41 16.21
N ILE A 291 -5.92 -21.92 14.99
CA ILE A 291 -6.31 -20.53 14.70
C ILE A 291 -7.84 -20.37 14.76
N GLY A 292 -8.58 -21.28 14.14
CA GLY A 292 -10.04 -21.28 14.08
C GLY A 292 -10.67 -21.94 15.31
N GLU A 293 -10.69 -23.26 15.37
CA GLU A 293 -11.42 -24.02 16.41
C GLU A 293 -10.97 -23.68 17.84
N MET A 294 -9.66 -23.53 18.06
CA MET A 294 -9.08 -23.23 19.37
C MET A 294 -9.04 -21.73 19.68
N ASN A 295 -9.61 -20.86 18.83
CA ASN A 295 -9.65 -19.40 19.02
C ASN A 295 -8.28 -18.72 19.09
N GLY A 296 -7.26 -19.27 18.44
CA GLY A 296 -5.88 -18.79 18.57
C GLY A 296 -5.70 -17.34 18.13
N TYR A 297 -6.40 -16.89 17.09
CA TYR A 297 -6.38 -15.49 16.69
C TYR A 297 -6.95 -14.57 17.80
N MET A 298 -8.12 -14.91 18.35
CA MET A 298 -8.72 -14.11 19.42
C MET A 298 -7.81 -14.05 20.66
N HIS A 299 -7.25 -15.18 21.06
CA HIS A 299 -6.29 -15.22 22.18
C HIS A 299 -5.08 -14.33 21.92
N ALA A 300 -4.47 -14.41 20.74
CA ALA A 300 -3.30 -13.62 20.39
C ALA A 300 -3.59 -12.10 20.38
N MET A 301 -4.82 -11.69 20.11
CA MET A 301 -5.23 -10.27 20.18
C MET A 301 -5.53 -9.81 21.60
N LEU A 302 -6.04 -10.69 22.49
CA LEU A 302 -6.49 -10.34 23.83
C LEU A 302 -5.42 -10.49 24.91
N VAL A 303 -4.47 -11.41 24.74
CA VAL A 303 -3.42 -11.67 25.73
C VAL A 303 -2.71 -10.37 26.13
N ARG A 304 -2.47 -10.21 27.44
CA ARG A 304 -1.91 -8.98 28.07
C ARG A 304 -2.77 -7.71 27.95
N ARG A 305 -4.02 -7.82 27.57
CA ARG A 305 -4.97 -6.70 27.73
C ARG A 305 -5.60 -6.76 29.12
N SER A 306 -5.85 -5.60 29.71
CA SER A 306 -6.37 -5.47 31.09
C SER A 306 -7.72 -6.17 31.35
N SER A 307 -8.47 -6.42 30.26
CA SER A 307 -9.78 -7.08 30.31
C SER A 307 -9.72 -8.60 30.10
N TYR A 308 -8.51 -9.17 29.95
CA TYR A 308 -8.33 -10.58 29.63
C TYR A 308 -7.46 -11.26 30.68
N ASP A 309 -8.00 -12.30 31.32
CA ASP A 309 -7.23 -13.19 32.18
C ASP A 309 -6.48 -14.19 31.31
N ASP A 310 -5.15 -14.02 31.23
CA ASP A 310 -4.24 -14.91 30.51
C ASP A 310 -3.70 -16.06 31.38
N GLY A 311 -4.28 -16.25 32.57
CA GLY A 311 -3.96 -17.35 33.49
C GLY A 311 -4.31 -18.73 32.95
N GLU A 312 -5.26 -18.81 32.03
CA GLU A 312 -5.76 -20.06 31.44
C GLU A 312 -5.33 -20.20 29.96
N THR A 313 -5.68 -21.34 29.38
CA THR A 313 -5.49 -21.76 27.98
C THR A 313 -6.11 -20.81 26.95
N LEU A 314 -5.99 -21.16 25.66
CA LEU A 314 -6.77 -20.54 24.58
C LEU A 314 -8.25 -20.45 24.98
N LEU A 315 -8.92 -19.38 24.53
CA LEU A 315 -10.33 -19.10 24.86
C LEU A 315 -11.24 -20.32 24.69
N LYS A 316 -12.09 -20.54 25.65
CA LYS A 316 -13.13 -21.60 25.59
C LYS A 316 -14.53 -20.97 25.56
N PRO A 317 -15.55 -21.66 25.02
CA PRO A 317 -15.45 -22.97 24.36
C PRO A 317 -14.72 -22.89 23.00
N SER A 318 -14.46 -24.05 22.39
CA SER A 318 -14.06 -24.12 20.97
C SER A 318 -14.99 -23.26 20.13
N ARG A 319 -14.45 -22.54 19.13
CA ARG A 319 -15.21 -21.61 18.27
C ARG A 319 -16.04 -20.60 19.07
N ALA A 320 -15.44 -19.96 20.08
CA ALA A 320 -16.11 -18.97 20.94
C ALA A 320 -16.70 -17.77 20.17
N TYR A 321 -16.52 -17.73 18.87
CA TYR A 321 -17.02 -16.74 17.91
C TYR A 321 -18.19 -17.24 17.04
N GLU A 322 -18.66 -18.48 17.22
CA GLU A 322 -19.62 -19.14 16.30
C GLU A 322 -20.85 -18.28 15.99
N GLN A 323 -21.42 -17.62 16.99
CA GLN A 323 -22.57 -16.73 16.81
C GLN A 323 -22.31 -15.51 15.92
N TRP A 324 -21.03 -15.23 15.59
CA TRP A 324 -20.60 -14.11 14.77
C TRP A 324 -20.26 -14.50 13.33
N VAL A 325 -20.39 -15.79 12.98
CA VAL A 325 -20.16 -16.27 11.63
C VAL A 325 -21.26 -15.74 10.71
N ALA A 326 -20.87 -15.03 9.65
CA ALA A 326 -21.80 -14.44 8.68
C ALA A 326 -22.29 -15.47 7.68
N ASP A 327 -23.53 -15.34 7.20
CA ASP A 327 -24.09 -16.20 6.16
C ASP A 327 -23.45 -15.93 4.79
N SER A 328 -23.08 -14.68 4.53
CA SER A 328 -22.38 -14.26 3.31
C SER A 328 -21.48 -13.06 3.56
N VAL A 329 -20.48 -12.90 2.71
CA VAL A 329 -19.61 -11.71 2.66
C VAL A 329 -19.42 -11.31 1.21
N VAL A 330 -19.64 -10.03 0.90
CA VAL A 330 -19.44 -9.45 -0.42
C VAL A 330 -18.35 -8.37 -0.31
N LEU A 331 -17.35 -8.47 -1.16
CA LEU A 331 -16.30 -7.45 -1.22
C LEU A 331 -16.60 -6.43 -2.33
N PRO A 332 -16.44 -5.12 -2.06
CA PRO A 332 -16.49 -4.11 -3.10
C PRO A 332 -15.31 -4.26 -4.07
N GLN A 333 -15.42 -3.61 -5.22
CA GLN A 333 -14.33 -3.57 -6.18
C GLN A 333 -13.10 -2.89 -5.55
N ALA A 334 -11.93 -3.45 -5.79
CA ALA A 334 -10.66 -2.87 -5.35
C ALA A 334 -10.41 -1.52 -6.05
N THR A 335 -10.00 -0.53 -5.26
CA THR A 335 -9.63 0.81 -5.74
C THR A 335 -8.27 1.20 -5.17
N PRO A 336 -7.49 2.04 -5.88
CA PRO A 336 -6.31 2.65 -5.26
C PRO A 336 -6.69 3.43 -4.00
N PRO A 337 -5.76 3.60 -3.04
CA PRO A 337 -5.97 4.50 -1.92
C PRO A 337 -6.24 5.93 -2.38
N ASP A 338 -7.16 6.64 -1.72
CA ASP A 338 -7.34 8.07 -1.97
C ASP A 338 -6.16 8.86 -1.39
N ILE A 339 -5.77 9.93 -2.07
CA ILE A 339 -4.83 10.90 -1.50
C ILE A 339 -5.53 11.58 -0.32
N PRO A 340 -4.96 11.53 0.92
CA PRO A 340 -5.58 12.13 2.09
C PRO A 340 -5.91 13.60 1.89
N THR A 341 -7.00 14.09 2.50
CA THR A 341 -7.33 15.50 2.50
C THR A 341 -6.27 16.28 3.28
N ARG A 342 -5.82 17.43 2.75
CA ARG A 342 -4.85 18.30 3.41
C ARG A 342 -5.35 18.73 4.80
N ALA A 343 -4.54 18.51 5.82
CA ALA A 343 -4.86 18.97 7.17
C ALA A 343 -4.86 20.51 7.23
N LYS A 344 -5.75 21.09 8.06
CA LYS A 344 -5.89 22.55 8.17
C LYS A 344 -4.61 23.24 8.68
N ASN A 345 -3.83 22.56 9.50
CA ASN A 345 -2.56 23.03 10.08
C ASN A 345 -1.32 22.51 9.33
N ALA A 346 -1.48 21.91 8.16
CA ALA A 346 -0.34 21.48 7.37
C ALA A 346 0.50 22.68 6.93
N ILE A 347 1.80 22.47 6.80
CA ILE A 347 2.75 23.55 6.42
C ILE A 347 2.43 24.09 5.04
N GLU A 348 2.57 25.39 4.85
CA GLU A 348 2.40 26.06 3.55
C GLU A 348 3.67 25.93 2.69
N GLY A 349 3.52 26.15 1.37
CA GLY A 349 4.57 25.86 0.41
C GLY A 349 5.87 26.63 0.62
N ARG A 350 5.79 27.94 0.84
CA ARG A 350 6.98 28.78 1.10
C ARG A 350 7.67 28.42 2.41
N ALA A 351 6.88 28.22 3.47
CA ALA A 351 7.43 27.80 4.76
C ALA A 351 8.08 26.40 4.67
N PHE A 352 7.55 25.50 3.83
CA PHE A 352 8.16 24.20 3.60
C PHE A 352 9.53 24.32 2.90
N ILE A 353 9.67 25.22 1.94
CA ILE A 353 10.98 25.51 1.30
C ILE A 353 12.01 25.96 2.34
N ASP A 354 11.65 26.84 3.26
CA ASP A 354 12.53 27.29 4.35
C ASP A 354 13.00 26.13 5.24
N VAL A 355 12.10 25.20 5.53
CA VAL A 355 12.44 23.98 6.31
C VAL A 355 13.42 23.11 5.54
N VAL A 356 13.11 22.74 4.29
CA VAL A 356 13.92 21.78 3.53
C VAL A 356 15.24 22.35 3.03
N SER A 357 15.41 23.68 3.02
CA SER A 357 16.66 24.33 2.67
C SER A 357 17.78 24.07 3.68
N ARG A 358 17.44 23.65 4.90
CA ARG A 358 18.37 23.37 6.01
C ARG A 358 18.65 21.89 6.21
N LEU A 359 17.99 21.04 5.42
CA LEU A 359 18.08 19.58 5.53
C LEU A 359 19.12 19.01 4.54
N SER A 360 19.69 17.88 4.89
CA SER A 360 20.44 17.06 3.94
C SER A 360 19.53 16.63 2.78
N ARG A 361 20.11 16.12 1.71
CA ARG A 361 19.34 15.63 0.56
C ARG A 361 18.37 14.53 0.95
N GLU A 362 18.83 13.57 1.73
CA GLU A 362 18.06 12.43 2.19
C GLU A 362 16.90 12.86 3.12
N GLU A 363 17.18 13.75 4.07
CA GLU A 363 16.15 14.30 4.96
C GLU A 363 15.12 15.13 4.20
N ARG A 364 15.54 15.88 3.17
CA ARG A 364 14.66 16.64 2.27
C ARG A 364 13.68 15.71 1.55
N GLU A 365 14.19 14.64 0.95
CA GLU A 365 13.33 13.67 0.23
C GLU A 365 12.34 12.99 1.16
N GLU A 366 12.73 12.64 2.38
CA GLU A 366 11.82 12.07 3.37
C GLU A 366 10.78 13.11 3.85
N ALA A 367 11.15 14.37 4.01
CA ALA A 367 10.21 15.45 4.33
C ALA A 367 9.19 15.65 3.19
N ILE A 368 9.64 15.67 1.93
CA ILE A 368 8.76 15.74 0.76
C ILE A 368 7.79 14.55 0.74
N ARG A 369 8.31 13.34 0.92
CA ARG A 369 7.49 12.11 0.96
C ARG A 369 6.42 12.22 2.03
N ARG A 370 6.78 12.60 3.25
CA ARG A 370 5.85 12.72 4.38
C ARG A 370 4.72 13.70 4.09
N GLU A 371 5.02 14.89 3.56
CA GLU A 371 4.01 15.90 3.24
C GLU A 371 3.07 15.42 2.12
N LEU A 372 3.59 14.84 1.05
CA LEU A 372 2.76 14.30 -0.04
C LEU A 372 1.86 13.16 0.43
N PHE A 373 2.38 12.24 1.25
CA PHE A 373 1.60 11.11 1.78
C PHE A 373 0.54 11.53 2.80
N SER A 374 0.76 12.63 3.51
CA SER A 374 -0.27 13.24 4.38
C SER A 374 -1.32 14.03 3.60
N GLY A 375 -1.16 14.12 2.27
CA GLY A 375 -2.07 14.87 1.39
C GLY A 375 -1.85 16.38 1.40
N ASN A 376 -0.70 16.87 1.92
CA ASN A 376 -0.36 18.30 1.91
C ASN A 376 0.00 18.75 0.50
N MET A 377 -1.02 18.94 -0.32
CA MET A 377 -0.92 19.44 -1.69
C MET A 377 -2.12 20.30 -2.05
N PRO A 378 -1.98 21.21 -3.04
CA PRO A 378 -3.10 21.99 -3.56
C PRO A 378 -4.28 21.11 -3.99
N SER A 379 -5.49 21.56 -3.69
CA SER A 379 -6.72 20.79 -3.98
C SER A 379 -6.94 20.57 -5.46
N PHE A 380 -6.53 21.51 -6.31
CA PHE A 380 -6.69 21.42 -7.75
C PHE A 380 -5.89 20.28 -8.38
N LEU A 381 -4.81 19.81 -7.76
CA LEU A 381 -4.06 18.64 -8.26
C LEU A 381 -4.88 17.34 -8.25
N ARG A 382 -5.92 17.28 -7.42
CA ARG A 382 -6.85 16.14 -7.37
C ARG A 382 -7.90 16.15 -8.48
N GLN A 383 -8.01 17.27 -9.23
CA GLN A 383 -8.94 17.44 -10.34
C GLN A 383 -8.28 16.99 -11.64
N LEU A 384 -8.18 15.68 -11.82
CA LEU A 384 -7.49 15.10 -12.97
C LEU A 384 -8.09 15.58 -14.31
N ARG A 385 -7.22 15.75 -15.30
CA ARG A 385 -7.54 16.13 -16.68
C ARG A 385 -7.50 14.91 -17.60
N THR A 386 -8.39 14.87 -18.56
CA THR A 386 -8.47 13.76 -19.52
C THR A 386 -7.57 14.01 -20.71
N VAL A 387 -6.79 13.01 -21.08
CA VAL A 387 -6.01 12.94 -22.32
C VAL A 387 -6.55 11.79 -23.15
N THR A 388 -6.88 12.07 -24.39
CA THR A 388 -7.35 11.07 -25.36
C THR A 388 -6.30 10.91 -26.46
N VAL A 389 -5.80 9.70 -26.62
CA VAL A 389 -4.82 9.36 -27.65
C VAL A 389 -5.49 8.43 -28.64
N THR A 390 -5.55 8.84 -29.90
CA THR A 390 -6.03 8.00 -31.01
C THR A 390 -4.89 7.81 -32.00
N GLY A 391 -4.63 6.57 -32.38
CA GLY A 391 -3.54 6.24 -33.28
C GLY A 391 -3.63 4.83 -33.84
N LYS A 392 -2.68 4.47 -34.71
CA LYS A 392 -2.56 3.12 -35.21
C LYS A 392 -1.93 2.21 -34.14
N GLY A 393 -2.58 1.09 -33.88
CA GLY A 393 -2.02 0.03 -33.07
C GLY A 393 -0.97 -0.79 -33.78
N GLY A 394 -0.44 -1.81 -33.09
CA GLY A 394 0.50 -2.76 -33.67
C GLY A 394 -0.09 -3.62 -34.80
N ASP A 395 -1.41 -3.72 -34.88
CA ASP A 395 -2.19 -4.35 -35.97
C ASP A 395 -2.50 -3.39 -37.13
N SER A 396 -2.00 -2.14 -37.07
CA SER A 396 -2.26 -1.06 -38.01
C SER A 396 -3.70 -0.52 -38.03
N ALA A 397 -4.61 -1.02 -37.19
CA ALA A 397 -5.95 -0.49 -36.99
C ALA A 397 -5.92 0.76 -36.09
N ALA A 398 -6.99 1.56 -36.15
CA ALA A 398 -7.15 2.72 -35.27
C ALA A 398 -7.66 2.27 -33.89
N HIS A 399 -6.94 2.66 -32.85
CA HIS A 399 -7.28 2.41 -31.45
C HIS A 399 -7.30 3.70 -30.67
N THR A 400 -7.98 3.68 -29.52
CA THR A 400 -8.09 4.86 -28.65
C THR A 400 -7.77 4.45 -27.20
N VAL A 401 -6.85 5.20 -26.57
CA VAL A 401 -6.60 5.11 -25.14
C VAL A 401 -6.94 6.45 -24.49
N VAL A 402 -7.75 6.40 -23.44
CA VAL A 402 -8.12 7.56 -22.63
C VAL A 402 -7.57 7.38 -21.23
N TYR A 403 -6.80 8.35 -20.75
CA TYR A 403 -6.26 8.35 -19.40
C TYR A 403 -6.43 9.72 -18.73
N ARG A 404 -6.29 9.74 -17.40
CA ARG A 404 -6.37 10.97 -16.63
C ARG A 404 -5.01 11.31 -16.03
N VAL A 405 -4.72 12.61 -15.91
CA VAL A 405 -3.43 13.12 -15.44
C VAL A 405 -3.64 14.31 -14.52
N MET A 406 -2.76 14.52 -13.56
CA MET A 406 -2.77 15.75 -12.75
C MET A 406 -2.57 16.99 -13.65
N PRO A 407 -3.33 18.08 -13.41
CA PRO A 407 -3.26 19.30 -14.24
C PRO A 407 -1.89 19.97 -14.22
N ASP A 408 -1.09 19.70 -13.19
CA ASP A 408 0.22 20.27 -12.94
C ASP A 408 1.12 19.23 -12.23
N TYR A 409 2.35 19.58 -11.92
CA TYR A 409 3.33 18.75 -11.22
C TYR A 409 3.06 18.71 -9.72
N LEU A 410 3.52 17.65 -9.05
CA LEU A 410 3.43 17.51 -7.60
C LEU A 410 3.98 18.76 -6.91
N ALA A 411 3.20 19.25 -5.96
CA ALA A 411 3.48 20.45 -5.19
C ALA A 411 3.07 20.26 -3.73
N ILE A 412 3.70 20.98 -2.83
CA ILE A 412 3.40 20.96 -1.38
C ILE A 412 2.82 22.31 -0.99
N GLY A 413 1.76 22.29 -0.15
CA GLY A 413 1.09 23.49 0.37
C GLY A 413 -0.40 23.53 0.05
N SER A 414 -1.01 24.71 0.21
CA SER A 414 -2.42 24.98 -0.06
C SER A 414 -2.64 25.56 -1.46
N ASP A 415 -3.92 25.76 -1.85
CA ASP A 415 -4.24 26.44 -3.11
C ASP A 415 -3.77 27.90 -3.15
N ARG A 416 -3.49 28.52 -1.98
CA ARG A 416 -3.04 29.91 -1.87
C ARG A 416 -1.52 30.02 -1.84
N ASP A 417 -0.87 29.09 -1.12
CA ASP A 417 0.58 29.06 -0.96
C ASP A 417 1.08 27.62 -1.12
N PHE A 418 1.65 27.32 -2.26
CA PHE A 418 2.25 26.04 -2.59
C PHE A 418 3.59 26.25 -3.31
N ALA A 419 4.39 25.22 -3.35
CA ALA A 419 5.61 25.17 -4.15
C ALA A 419 5.64 23.87 -4.97
N ARG A 420 5.78 23.96 -6.30
CA ARG A 420 6.07 22.79 -7.15
C ARG A 420 7.39 22.20 -6.70
N MET A 421 7.36 20.91 -6.34
CA MET A 421 8.48 20.30 -5.63
C MET A 421 9.25 19.33 -6.53
N PRO A 422 10.46 19.70 -6.99
CA PRO A 422 11.40 18.76 -7.55
C PRO A 422 11.82 17.72 -6.52
N MET A 423 11.91 16.46 -6.95
CA MET A 423 12.28 15.34 -6.08
C MET A 423 12.97 14.24 -6.88
N VAL A 424 13.66 13.32 -6.21
CA VAL A 424 14.27 12.15 -6.86
C VAL A 424 13.20 11.21 -7.45
N PRO A 425 13.53 10.42 -8.49
CA PRO A 425 12.56 9.53 -9.12
C PRO A 425 11.92 8.54 -8.14
N TYR A 426 12.64 8.11 -7.12
CA TYR A 426 12.13 7.15 -6.12
C TYR A 426 11.07 7.75 -5.20
N THR A 427 11.18 9.02 -4.82
CA THR A 427 10.15 9.73 -4.04
C THR A 427 8.88 9.89 -4.88
N GLY A 428 9.02 10.31 -6.15
CA GLY A 428 7.91 10.37 -7.10
C GLY A 428 7.27 9.00 -7.35
N GLN A 429 8.09 7.96 -7.55
CA GLN A 429 7.61 6.59 -7.76
C GLN A 429 6.83 6.08 -6.54
N SER A 430 7.33 6.34 -5.32
CA SER A 430 6.61 5.91 -4.10
C SER A 430 5.23 6.55 -4.00
N PHE A 431 5.08 7.83 -4.41
CA PHE A 431 3.80 8.51 -4.44
C PHE A 431 2.85 7.90 -5.48
N VAL A 432 3.31 7.71 -6.73
CA VAL A 432 2.45 7.15 -7.78
C VAL A 432 2.02 5.72 -7.46
N ASP A 433 2.90 4.89 -6.91
CA ASP A 433 2.57 3.54 -6.46
C ASP A 433 1.53 3.55 -5.34
N ALA A 434 1.64 4.50 -4.41
CA ALA A 434 0.75 4.58 -3.24
C ALA A 434 -0.68 4.94 -3.61
N PHE A 435 -0.86 5.80 -4.60
CA PHE A 435 -2.15 6.41 -4.90
C PHE A 435 -2.74 6.01 -6.26
N GLY A 436 -2.23 4.93 -6.86
CA GLY A 436 -2.78 4.37 -8.09
C GLY A 436 -2.47 5.18 -9.34
N PHE A 437 -1.31 5.81 -9.37
CA PHE A 437 -0.76 6.50 -10.53
C PHE A 437 0.45 5.77 -11.11
N VAL A 438 0.96 6.29 -12.22
CA VAL A 438 2.22 5.88 -12.86
C VAL A 438 3.00 7.11 -13.30
N LEU A 439 4.30 6.94 -13.53
CA LEU A 439 5.11 7.95 -14.19
C LEU A 439 4.91 7.85 -15.72
N PRO A 440 4.92 8.97 -16.45
CA PRO A 440 4.68 8.97 -17.89
C PRO A 440 5.86 8.39 -18.68
N THR A 441 5.58 7.91 -19.87
CA THR A 441 6.58 7.72 -20.94
C THR A 441 6.87 9.06 -21.62
N ARG A 442 7.91 9.11 -22.45
CA ARG A 442 8.20 10.28 -23.31
C ARG A 442 6.97 10.64 -24.17
N LYS A 443 6.39 9.65 -24.84
CA LYS A 443 5.23 9.85 -25.69
C LYS A 443 4.03 10.42 -24.92
N MET A 444 3.76 9.92 -23.74
CA MET A 444 2.68 10.45 -22.89
C MET A 444 2.92 11.92 -22.50
N VAL A 445 4.17 12.34 -22.31
CA VAL A 445 4.50 13.75 -22.05
C VAL A 445 4.15 14.62 -23.26
N ASP A 446 4.43 14.15 -24.49
CA ASP A 446 4.03 14.86 -25.72
C ASP A 446 2.51 14.93 -25.85
N ASP A 447 1.79 13.83 -25.58
CA ASP A 447 0.33 13.77 -25.62
C ASP A 447 -0.31 14.71 -24.57
N ILE A 448 0.28 14.77 -23.36
CA ILE A 448 -0.13 15.70 -22.30
C ILE A 448 0.08 17.15 -22.73
N TRP A 449 1.23 17.45 -23.35
CA TRP A 449 1.48 18.78 -23.88
C TRP A 449 0.44 19.16 -24.93
N ALA A 450 0.17 18.28 -25.89
CA ALA A 450 -0.82 18.52 -26.94
C ALA A 450 -2.26 18.71 -26.41
N ALA A 451 -2.61 18.03 -25.32
CA ALA A 451 -3.93 18.10 -24.71
C ALA A 451 -4.09 19.26 -23.71
N SER A 452 -3.00 19.91 -23.31
CA SER A 452 -3.06 20.95 -22.27
C SER A 452 -3.65 22.27 -22.80
N GLU A 453 -4.37 22.97 -21.92
CA GLU A 453 -5.08 24.22 -22.24
C GLU A 453 -4.15 25.44 -22.26
N THR A 454 -3.02 25.34 -21.58
CA THR A 454 -2.08 26.44 -21.39
C THR A 454 -0.64 25.96 -21.56
N HIS A 455 0.06 26.54 -22.52
CA HIS A 455 1.48 26.34 -22.74
C HIS A 455 2.25 27.57 -22.24
N LEU A 456 3.33 27.34 -21.50
CA LEU A 456 4.21 28.41 -21.02
C LEU A 456 5.56 28.35 -21.71
N ASP A 457 6.18 29.51 -21.84
CA ASP A 457 7.52 29.63 -22.41
C ASP A 457 8.58 29.23 -21.36
N PRO A 458 9.50 28.30 -21.68
CA PRO A 458 10.55 27.89 -20.76
C PRO A 458 11.45 29.05 -20.32
N ARG A 459 11.74 29.11 -19.01
CA ARG A 459 12.58 30.15 -18.38
C ARG A 459 13.73 29.49 -17.61
N PRO A 460 14.82 29.04 -18.28
CA PRO A 460 15.93 28.37 -17.63
C PRO A 460 16.69 29.26 -16.66
N LEU A 461 17.07 28.69 -15.50
CA LEU A 461 17.95 29.26 -14.49
C LEU A 461 19.31 28.55 -14.52
N THR A 462 20.37 29.26 -14.24
CA THR A 462 21.75 28.75 -14.35
C THR A 462 22.48 28.69 -13.01
N VAL A 463 21.99 29.39 -11.99
CA VAL A 463 22.67 29.55 -10.69
C VAL A 463 22.00 28.63 -9.65
N GLU A 464 22.80 27.99 -8.80
CA GLU A 464 22.34 27.15 -7.65
C GLU A 464 21.17 26.23 -7.96
N ARG A 465 21.24 25.51 -9.06
CA ARG A 465 20.13 24.78 -9.66
C ARG A 465 19.49 23.74 -8.73
N GLU A 466 20.23 23.20 -7.76
CA GLU A 466 19.80 22.19 -6.78
C GLU A 466 19.27 22.82 -5.47
N SER A 467 19.32 24.14 -5.34
CA SER A 467 18.87 24.85 -4.15
C SER A 467 17.34 24.88 -4.05
N PRO A 468 16.73 24.58 -2.87
CA PRO A 468 15.30 24.77 -2.65
C PRO A 468 14.82 26.21 -2.92
N PHE A 469 15.66 27.22 -2.69
CA PHE A 469 15.33 28.60 -3.04
C PHE A 469 15.23 28.81 -4.57
N THR A 470 16.06 28.15 -5.36
CA THR A 470 15.93 28.15 -6.82
C THR A 470 14.68 27.40 -7.29
N PHE A 471 14.24 26.36 -6.55
CA PHE A 471 12.95 25.71 -6.80
C PHE A 471 11.78 26.68 -6.62
N LEU A 472 11.82 27.48 -5.56
CA LEU A 472 10.82 28.51 -5.28
C LEU A 472 10.88 29.64 -6.31
N GLN A 473 12.06 30.12 -6.66
CA GLN A 473 12.25 31.15 -7.70
C GLN A 473 11.63 30.70 -9.04
N HIS A 474 11.89 29.47 -9.43
CA HIS A 474 11.30 28.94 -10.68
C HIS A 474 9.77 28.75 -10.55
N HIS A 475 9.28 28.36 -9.39
CA HIS A 475 7.84 28.32 -9.11
C HIS A 475 7.22 29.71 -9.28
N ASP A 476 7.83 30.77 -8.74
CA ASP A 476 7.33 32.14 -8.86
C ASP A 476 7.31 32.62 -10.32
N ILE A 477 8.31 32.27 -11.11
CA ILE A 477 8.36 32.56 -12.55
C ILE A 477 7.17 31.89 -13.29
N ILE A 478 6.84 30.64 -12.92
CA ILE A 478 5.69 29.93 -13.50
C ILE A 478 4.38 30.60 -13.07
N GLU A 479 4.22 30.94 -11.78
CA GLU A 479 3.04 31.63 -11.29
C GLU A 479 2.84 33.01 -11.93
N ASP A 480 3.94 33.73 -12.20
CA ASP A 480 3.89 35.01 -12.93
C ASP A 480 3.38 34.84 -14.36
N GLN A 481 3.78 33.79 -15.07
CA GLN A 481 3.25 33.47 -16.41
C GLN A 481 1.79 32.99 -16.37
N LEU A 482 1.33 32.44 -15.24
CA LEU A 482 -0.06 31.97 -15.04
C LEU A 482 -1.01 33.07 -14.53
N LYS A 483 -0.54 34.31 -14.33
CA LYS A 483 -1.40 35.41 -13.89
C LYS A 483 -2.62 35.56 -14.80
N GLY A 484 -3.80 35.63 -14.21
CA GLY A 484 -5.07 35.73 -14.94
C GLY A 484 -5.65 34.39 -15.42
N LYS A 485 -4.96 33.29 -15.26
CA LYS A 485 -5.49 31.95 -15.52
C LYS A 485 -6.18 31.37 -14.27
N PRO A 486 -7.24 30.58 -14.43
CA PRO A 486 -7.85 29.87 -13.31
C PRO A 486 -6.88 28.94 -12.59
N ARG A 487 -6.99 28.82 -11.27
CA ARG A 487 -6.24 27.81 -10.51
C ARG A 487 -6.58 26.41 -11.01
N GLY A 488 -5.54 25.55 -11.18
CA GLY A 488 -5.71 24.20 -11.69
C GLY A 488 -6.00 24.13 -13.21
N THR A 489 -5.69 25.21 -13.97
CA THR A 489 -5.65 25.12 -15.43
C THR A 489 -4.70 24.00 -15.86
N PHE A 490 -5.06 23.29 -16.92
CA PHE A 490 -4.21 22.22 -17.45
C PHE A 490 -3.02 22.85 -18.18
N VAL A 491 -1.85 22.83 -17.53
CA VAL A 491 -0.64 23.53 -17.99
C VAL A 491 0.45 22.54 -18.38
N ALA A 492 1.17 22.82 -19.46
CA ALA A 492 2.39 22.12 -19.86
C ALA A 492 3.51 23.08 -20.29
N GLY A 493 4.73 22.55 -20.56
CA GLY A 493 5.88 23.33 -20.94
C GLY A 493 6.56 24.06 -19.78
N ILE A 494 6.42 23.59 -18.55
CA ILE A 494 6.93 24.27 -17.35
C ILE A 494 8.06 23.55 -16.63
N LYS A 495 8.26 22.26 -16.87
CA LYS A 495 9.32 21.44 -16.29
C LYS A 495 9.70 20.29 -17.21
N LYS A 496 10.84 19.66 -16.91
CA LYS A 496 11.23 18.37 -17.46
C LYS A 496 10.56 17.27 -16.64
N ASP A 497 9.77 16.46 -17.29
CA ASP A 497 9.14 15.31 -16.66
C ASP A 497 10.19 14.24 -16.35
N ILE A 498 10.12 13.66 -15.15
CA ILE A 498 10.77 12.39 -14.87
C ILE A 498 9.95 11.30 -15.56
N VAL A 499 10.58 10.59 -16.50
CA VAL A 499 9.92 9.61 -17.37
C VAL A 499 10.49 8.20 -17.19
N ILE A 500 9.67 7.19 -17.51
CA ILE A 500 10.13 5.81 -17.67
C ILE A 500 10.60 5.58 -19.11
N THR A 501 11.71 4.85 -19.28
CA THR A 501 12.32 4.56 -20.59
C THR A 501 13.23 3.33 -20.51
N ASN A 502 13.29 2.55 -21.59
CA ASN A 502 14.23 1.43 -21.71
C ASN A 502 15.71 1.87 -21.64
N ARG A 503 16.01 3.15 -21.89
CA ARG A 503 17.39 3.69 -21.82
C ARG A 503 18.00 3.60 -20.41
N LEU A 504 17.19 3.32 -19.39
CA LEU A 504 17.65 3.11 -18.00
C LEU A 504 18.14 1.68 -17.73
N LEU A 505 17.83 0.72 -18.60
CA LEU A 505 18.22 -0.70 -18.41
C LEU A 505 19.72 -0.89 -18.31
N ASP A 506 20.46 -0.22 -19.21
CA ASP A 506 21.94 -0.27 -19.27
C ASP A 506 22.60 0.84 -18.44
N LYS A 507 21.81 1.60 -17.69
CA LYS A 507 22.25 2.75 -16.89
C LYS A 507 21.64 2.73 -15.50
N PRO A 508 22.03 1.77 -14.65
CA PRO A 508 21.56 1.73 -13.28
C PRO A 508 21.94 3.03 -12.55
N ASN A 509 21.18 3.40 -11.53
CA ASN A 509 21.40 4.60 -10.71
C ASN A 509 21.37 5.92 -11.52
N ARG A 510 20.50 5.98 -12.54
CA ARG A 510 20.27 7.19 -13.35
C ARG A 510 18.80 7.60 -13.33
N VAL A 511 18.56 8.88 -13.59
CA VAL A 511 17.23 9.43 -13.82
C VAL A 511 17.06 9.76 -15.31
N ALA A 512 15.90 9.51 -15.85
CA ALA A 512 15.50 9.93 -17.19
C ALA A 512 14.60 11.16 -17.08
N ILE A 513 14.97 12.22 -17.78
CA ILE A 513 14.21 13.47 -17.89
C ILE A 513 13.89 13.78 -19.34
N TYR A 514 12.70 14.36 -19.57
CA TYR A 514 12.23 14.71 -20.91
C TYR A 514 11.31 15.92 -20.89
N GLY A 515 11.27 16.66 -22.00
CA GLY A 515 10.23 17.65 -22.27
C GLY A 515 10.66 19.09 -21.96
N TRP A 516 9.86 19.81 -21.17
CA TRP A 516 9.92 21.27 -21.01
C TRP A 516 9.82 21.96 -22.36
N HIS A 517 8.71 21.73 -23.05
CA HIS A 517 8.51 22.11 -24.45
C HIS A 517 8.45 23.62 -24.66
N TYR A 518 9.04 24.08 -25.75
CA TYR A 518 8.80 25.41 -26.28
C TYR A 518 7.33 25.53 -26.76
N LEU A 519 6.89 26.76 -27.06
CA LEU A 519 5.55 27.02 -27.56
C LEU A 519 5.27 26.38 -28.93
N ASP A 520 6.31 26.03 -29.69
CA ASP A 520 6.19 25.28 -30.96
C ASP A 520 6.08 23.75 -30.78
N GLY A 521 6.05 23.28 -29.54
CA GLY A 521 5.95 21.87 -29.20
C GLY A 521 7.26 21.09 -29.21
N LYS A 522 8.41 21.74 -29.45
CA LYS A 522 9.71 21.06 -29.38
C LYS A 522 10.20 20.98 -27.94
N PRO A 523 10.64 19.79 -27.48
CA PRO A 523 11.21 19.68 -26.14
C PRO A 523 12.58 20.36 -26.07
N ILE A 524 12.81 21.21 -25.06
CA ILE A 524 14.17 21.67 -24.73
C ILE A 524 15.06 20.48 -24.41
N GLN A 525 14.51 19.49 -23.71
CA GLN A 525 15.24 18.35 -23.24
C GLN A 525 14.75 17.07 -23.94
N PRO A 526 15.48 16.57 -24.95
CA PRO A 526 15.31 15.18 -25.40
C PRO A 526 15.51 14.21 -24.24
N VAL A 527 15.04 12.94 -24.38
CA VAL A 527 15.25 11.93 -23.33
C VAL A 527 16.72 11.85 -22.95
N TYR A 528 17.02 12.24 -21.73
CA TYR A 528 18.37 12.33 -21.19
C TYR A 528 18.50 11.47 -19.92
N THR A 529 19.52 10.62 -19.88
CA THR A 529 19.81 9.69 -18.78
C THR A 529 21.20 9.89 -18.21
N GLY A 530 21.77 11.08 -18.33
CA GLY A 530 23.13 11.39 -17.87
C GLY A 530 23.23 11.76 -16.39
N HIS A 531 22.14 12.21 -15.78
CA HIS A 531 22.12 12.53 -14.35
C HIS A 531 22.03 11.26 -13.51
N VAL A 532 22.73 11.27 -12.36
CA VAL A 532 22.56 10.25 -11.32
C VAL A 532 21.17 10.37 -10.69
N ASP A 533 20.65 9.27 -10.18
CA ASP A 533 19.26 9.15 -9.67
C ASP A 533 18.96 9.99 -8.42
N TRP A 534 19.99 10.45 -7.71
CA TRP A 534 19.87 11.37 -6.58
C TRP A 534 19.99 12.85 -6.97
N TYR A 535 20.36 13.17 -8.23
CA TYR A 535 20.43 14.55 -8.70
C TYR A 535 19.04 15.12 -8.97
N VAL A 536 18.75 16.25 -8.36
CA VAL A 536 17.48 16.97 -8.51
C VAL A 536 17.77 18.45 -8.71
N ASP A 537 17.27 19.04 -9.78
CA ASP A 537 17.29 20.48 -9.97
C ASP A 537 15.87 21.07 -10.11
N TYR A 538 15.79 22.40 -10.07
CA TYR A 538 14.53 23.16 -10.14
C TYR A 538 13.65 22.81 -11.35
N SER A 539 14.25 22.29 -12.43
CA SER A 539 13.52 22.01 -13.68
C SER A 539 12.89 20.62 -13.72
N HIS A 540 13.20 19.73 -12.78
CA HIS A 540 12.60 18.41 -12.70
C HIS A 540 11.16 18.47 -12.16
N GLY A 541 10.28 17.62 -12.67
CA GLY A 541 8.89 17.51 -12.20
C GLY A 541 8.38 16.08 -12.23
N ILE A 542 7.53 15.78 -11.26
CA ILE A 542 6.74 14.54 -11.23
C ILE A 542 5.31 14.91 -11.60
N ARG A 543 4.80 14.35 -12.68
CA ARG A 543 3.42 14.49 -13.13
C ARG A 543 2.73 13.12 -13.08
N PRO A 544 1.93 12.84 -12.06
CA PRO A 544 1.22 11.57 -11.93
C PRO A 544 0.16 11.38 -13.02
N VAL A 545 0.18 10.22 -13.68
CA VAL A 545 -0.83 9.76 -14.62
C VAL A 545 -1.62 8.63 -13.98
N GLU A 546 -2.94 8.63 -14.06
CA GLU A 546 -3.77 7.59 -13.47
C GLU A 546 -3.44 6.22 -14.08
N ARG A 547 -3.26 5.21 -13.23
CA ARG A 547 -2.86 3.86 -13.64
C ARG A 547 -3.94 3.14 -14.44
N TRP A 548 -5.23 3.39 -14.10
CA TRP A 548 -6.37 2.76 -14.77
C TRP A 548 -6.85 3.65 -15.92
N MET A 549 -6.87 3.08 -17.11
CA MET A 549 -7.17 3.76 -18.37
C MET A 549 -8.32 3.07 -19.08
N ILE A 550 -8.89 3.72 -20.08
CA ILE A 550 -9.90 3.13 -20.96
C ILE A 550 -9.27 2.94 -22.34
N ALA A 551 -9.08 1.69 -22.74
CA ALA A 551 -8.59 1.33 -24.05
C ALA A 551 -9.73 0.68 -24.86
N ASP A 552 -10.11 1.28 -25.98
CA ASP A 552 -11.24 0.84 -26.83
C ASP A 552 -12.51 0.54 -26.03
N GLY A 553 -12.84 1.41 -25.07
CA GLY A 553 -14.00 1.28 -24.20
C GLY A 553 -13.84 0.30 -23.05
N LYS A 554 -12.70 -0.40 -22.91
CA LYS A 554 -12.42 -1.34 -21.80
C LYS A 554 -11.49 -0.72 -20.78
N ARG A 555 -11.79 -0.94 -19.49
CA ARG A 555 -10.89 -0.53 -18.40
C ARG A 555 -9.70 -1.48 -18.30
N MET A 556 -8.50 -0.96 -18.47
CA MET A 556 -7.24 -1.68 -18.42
C MET A 556 -6.23 -0.91 -17.55
N SER A 557 -5.32 -1.62 -16.89
CA SER A 557 -4.21 -0.95 -16.20
C SER A 557 -3.13 -0.54 -17.22
N PHE A 558 -2.31 0.43 -16.85
CA PHE A 558 -1.15 0.86 -17.62
C PHE A 558 -0.27 -0.34 -18.00
N GLU A 559 0.00 -1.25 -17.06
CA GLU A 559 0.82 -2.43 -17.28
C GLU A 559 0.18 -3.41 -18.28
N GLN A 560 -1.15 -3.56 -18.24
CA GLN A 560 -1.88 -4.38 -19.21
C GLN A 560 -1.78 -3.80 -20.62
N ILE A 561 -1.93 -2.47 -20.76
CA ILE A 561 -1.77 -1.80 -22.06
C ILE A 561 -0.33 -1.91 -22.56
N MET A 562 0.66 -1.74 -21.67
CA MET A 562 2.08 -1.86 -22.02
C MET A 562 2.51 -3.28 -22.38
N ALA A 563 1.83 -4.30 -21.86
CA ALA A 563 2.03 -5.70 -22.25
C ALA A 563 1.36 -6.05 -23.58
N ASP A 564 0.30 -5.33 -23.98
CA ASP A 564 -0.44 -5.54 -25.21
C ASP A 564 0.31 -4.95 -26.42
N SER A 565 0.70 -5.79 -27.38
CA SER A 565 1.48 -5.36 -28.56
C SER A 565 0.66 -4.48 -29.52
N VAL A 566 -0.67 -4.53 -29.47
CA VAL A 566 -1.56 -3.71 -30.28
C VAL A 566 -1.74 -2.32 -29.67
N LEU A 567 -2.00 -2.23 -28.37
CA LEU A 567 -2.34 -0.98 -27.70
C LEU A 567 -1.11 -0.18 -27.25
N ARG A 568 -0.01 -0.85 -26.93
CA ARG A 568 1.23 -0.22 -26.44
C ARG A 568 1.74 0.95 -27.30
N PRO A 569 1.70 0.93 -28.64
CA PRO A 569 2.18 2.05 -29.45
C PRO A 569 1.44 3.37 -29.19
N LEU A 570 0.26 3.33 -28.57
CA LEU A 570 -0.46 4.55 -28.19
C LEU A 570 0.16 5.25 -26.97
N LEU A 571 0.93 4.53 -26.12
CA LEU A 571 1.53 5.06 -24.90
C LEU A 571 3.05 5.17 -24.94
N THR A 572 3.74 4.46 -25.85
CA THR A 572 5.19 4.53 -26.00
C THR A 572 5.62 4.31 -27.45
N ASP A 573 6.72 4.91 -27.84
CA ASP A 573 7.42 4.72 -29.12
C ASP A 573 8.70 3.89 -29.00
N GLU A 574 8.98 3.33 -27.80
CA GLU A 574 10.16 2.49 -27.55
C GLU A 574 9.92 0.99 -27.75
N GLY A 575 8.75 0.60 -28.29
CA GLY A 575 8.36 -0.80 -28.43
C GLY A 575 8.08 -1.47 -27.08
N GLU A 576 8.55 -2.70 -26.90
CA GLU A 576 8.37 -3.42 -25.63
C GLU A 576 9.18 -2.75 -24.51
N MET A 577 8.48 -2.31 -23.48
CA MET A 577 9.10 -1.72 -22.29
C MET A 577 9.50 -2.80 -21.31
N LYS A 578 10.79 -2.85 -20.98
CA LYS A 578 11.37 -3.83 -20.03
C LYS A 578 11.23 -3.37 -18.57
N THR A 579 11.03 -2.09 -18.34
CA THR A 579 10.75 -1.52 -17.01
C THR A 579 9.65 -0.47 -17.12
N LEU A 580 8.72 -0.52 -16.19
CA LEU A 580 7.58 0.40 -16.11
C LEU A 580 7.64 1.28 -14.84
N ARG A 581 8.77 1.25 -14.13
CA ARG A 581 8.97 1.99 -12.89
C ARG A 581 10.44 2.14 -12.52
N TYR A 582 10.71 3.08 -11.62
CA TYR A 582 12.01 3.18 -10.95
C TYR A 582 12.09 2.20 -9.77
N ASN A 583 13.14 1.39 -9.75
CA ASN A 583 13.45 0.49 -8.65
C ASN A 583 14.70 1.02 -7.93
N ARG A 584 14.60 1.22 -6.60
CA ARG A 584 15.80 1.57 -5.83
C ARG A 584 16.84 0.46 -5.98
N PRO A 585 18.11 0.80 -6.24
CA PRO A 585 19.17 -0.18 -6.21
C PRO A 585 19.21 -0.93 -4.88
N VAL A 586 19.52 -2.22 -4.94
CA VAL A 586 19.87 -2.98 -3.75
C VAL A 586 21.22 -2.48 -3.30
N GLN A 587 21.31 -1.83 -2.14
CA GLN A 587 22.57 -1.51 -1.50
C GLN A 587 23.19 -2.76 -0.90
#